data_a7f51122b525f14925eaf1f3d4109c23
#
_entry.id   a7f51122b525f14925eaf1f3d4109c23
#
_cell.length_a   1.000
_cell.length_b   1.000
_cell.length_c   1.000
_cell.angle_alpha   90.00
_cell.angle_beta   90.00
_cell.angle_gamma   90.00
#
_symmetry.space_group_name_H-M   'P 1'
#
loop_
_entity.id
_entity.type
_entity.pdbx_description
1 polymer ?
#
loop_
_entity_poly.entity_id
_entity_poly.type
_entity_poly.pdbx_seq_one_letter_code
_entity_poly.pdbx_strand_id
1 'polypeptide(L)'
;YGRFLCEVFDQWLATDVGEVFIQDVDSTLAAMFGSATVCVHAPQCGSNMAMEFNGDVYACDHWVEPDWLVGSISSASFAQLASSNKMRDFARLKPDLDEECRACPHLRLCWGGCPKDRFVRRGDGAHNYLCEGYRAFYEHATPALRAMGMLIAADRPASDIMDPAVSTSLGLSEATSLRNDP
;
A
#
# COMPACT_ATOMS: atom_id res chain seq x y z
N TYR A 1 0.20 -8.26 12.99
CA TYR A 1 0.40 -7.11 12.10
C TYR A 1 -0.90 -6.32 11.91
N GLY A 2 -2.00 -6.94 11.46
CA GLY A 2 -3.27 -6.24 11.21
C GLY A 2 -3.80 -5.47 12.41
N ARG A 3 -3.83 -6.10 13.60
CA ARG A 3 -4.24 -5.41 14.84
C ARG A 3 -3.38 -4.18 15.13
N PHE A 4 -2.06 -4.29 14.97
CA PHE A 4 -1.15 -3.15 15.13
C PHE A 4 -1.50 -2.01 14.16
N LEU A 5 -1.76 -2.31 12.88
CA LEU A 5 -2.15 -1.27 11.91
C LEU A 5 -3.47 -0.61 12.28
N CYS A 6 -4.47 -1.39 12.73
CA CYS A 6 -5.75 -0.85 13.17
C CYS A 6 -5.59 0.07 14.40
N GLU A 7 -4.82 -0.36 15.41
CA GLU A 7 -4.56 0.44 16.62
C GLU A 7 -3.82 1.75 16.29
N VAL A 8 -2.83 1.70 15.40
CA VAL A 8 -2.12 2.91 14.91
C VAL A 8 -3.08 3.83 14.15
N PHE A 9 -3.92 3.26 13.30
CA PHE A 9 -4.92 4.01 12.55
C PHE A 9 -5.92 4.70 13.45
N ASP A 10 -6.45 4.01 14.47
CA ASP A 10 -7.42 4.57 15.42
C ASP A 10 -6.82 5.74 16.21
N GLN A 11 -5.58 5.59 16.67
CA GLN A 11 -4.87 6.66 17.38
C GLN A 11 -4.66 7.88 16.47
N TRP A 12 -4.20 7.65 15.23
CA TRP A 12 -4.00 8.70 14.25
C TRP A 12 -5.32 9.38 13.87
N LEU A 13 -6.39 8.61 13.67
CA LEU A 13 -7.71 9.15 13.33
C LEU A 13 -8.27 10.07 14.42
N ALA A 14 -7.94 9.76 15.68
CA ALA A 14 -8.45 10.52 16.82
C ALA A 14 -7.84 11.93 16.95
N THR A 15 -6.56 12.11 16.59
CA THR A 15 -5.81 13.34 16.94
C THR A 15 -4.87 13.88 15.86
N ASP A 16 -4.46 13.09 14.88
CA ASP A 16 -3.27 13.39 14.09
C ASP A 16 -3.54 13.55 12.58
N VAL A 17 -4.80 13.50 12.16
CA VAL A 17 -5.17 13.65 10.73
C VAL A 17 -4.78 15.03 10.22
N GLY A 18 -3.91 15.04 9.20
CA GLY A 18 -3.38 16.25 8.59
C GLY A 18 -2.12 16.82 9.26
N GLU A 19 -1.77 16.33 10.47
CA GLU A 19 -0.57 16.75 11.20
C GLU A 19 0.56 15.71 11.11
N VAL A 20 0.22 14.41 11.16
CA VAL A 20 1.17 13.31 11.08
C VAL A 20 0.92 12.51 9.82
N PHE A 21 1.97 12.35 9.00
CA PHE A 21 1.93 11.50 7.81
C PHE A 21 2.25 10.05 8.19
N ILE A 22 1.30 9.13 7.91
CA ILE A 22 1.51 7.69 8.02
C ILE A 22 1.39 7.09 6.63
N GLN A 23 2.52 6.64 6.07
CA GLN A 23 2.61 6.17 4.69
C GLN A 23 1.55 5.11 4.33
N ASP A 24 1.33 4.12 5.19
CA ASP A 24 0.33 3.07 4.93
C ASP A 24 -1.10 3.63 4.85
N VAL A 25 -1.43 4.61 5.69
CA VAL A 25 -2.76 5.25 5.72
C VAL A 25 -2.96 6.15 4.50
N ASP A 26 -2.04 7.09 4.28
CA ASP A 26 -2.13 8.07 3.19
C ASP A 26 -2.07 7.39 1.82
N SER A 27 -1.23 6.36 1.66
CA SER A 27 -1.14 5.59 0.42
C SER A 27 -2.40 4.75 0.19
N THR A 28 -3.03 4.22 1.25
CA THR A 28 -4.30 3.49 1.12
C THR A 28 -5.41 4.45 0.69
N LEU A 29 -5.49 5.64 1.31
CA LEU A 29 -6.43 6.69 0.91
C LEU A 29 -6.24 7.07 -0.56
N ALA A 30 -5.01 7.34 -0.99
CA ALA A 30 -4.70 7.66 -2.38
C ALA A 30 -5.09 6.54 -3.34
N ALA A 31 -4.81 5.26 -2.98
CA ALA A 31 -5.16 4.09 -3.79
C ALA A 31 -6.68 3.92 -3.95
N MET A 32 -7.49 4.27 -2.95
CA MET A 32 -8.95 4.25 -3.03
C MET A 32 -9.48 5.18 -4.14
N PHE A 33 -8.76 6.26 -4.44
CA PHE A 33 -9.09 7.23 -5.50
C PHE A 33 -8.28 7.02 -6.78
N GLY A 34 -7.63 5.85 -6.92
CA GLY A 34 -6.94 5.45 -8.14
C GLY A 34 -5.52 6.01 -8.29
N SER A 35 -4.95 6.58 -7.24
CA SER A 35 -3.58 7.14 -7.23
C SER A 35 -2.67 6.30 -6.34
N ALA A 36 -2.05 5.25 -6.89
CA ALA A 36 -1.08 4.45 -6.15
C ALA A 36 0.24 5.23 -6.00
N THR A 37 0.54 5.70 -4.81
CA THR A 37 1.77 6.45 -4.49
C THR A 37 2.92 5.52 -4.06
N VAL A 38 2.60 4.32 -3.60
CA VAL A 38 3.56 3.29 -3.19
C VAL A 38 3.29 2.01 -3.97
N CYS A 39 4.36 1.30 -4.37
CA CYS A 39 4.27 0.11 -5.22
C CYS A 39 3.45 -1.04 -4.62
N VAL A 40 3.29 -1.10 -3.28
CA VAL A 40 2.41 -2.09 -2.63
C VAL A 40 0.97 -1.97 -3.11
N HIS A 41 0.48 -0.75 -3.37
CA HIS A 41 -0.87 -0.46 -3.87
C HIS A 41 -0.95 -0.41 -5.41
N ALA A 42 0.17 -0.57 -6.11
CA ALA A 42 0.21 -0.49 -7.58
C ALA A 42 -0.06 -1.86 -8.23
N PRO A 43 -0.66 -1.89 -9.43
CA PRO A 43 -0.91 -3.14 -10.16
C PRO A 43 0.36 -3.77 -10.74
N GLN A 44 1.46 -3.03 -10.81
CA GLN A 44 2.73 -3.48 -11.38
C GLN A 44 3.91 -3.06 -10.51
N CYS A 45 4.99 -3.86 -10.56
CA CYS A 45 6.31 -3.51 -10.04
C CYS A 45 7.14 -2.76 -11.09
N GLY A 46 8.34 -2.29 -10.69
CA GLY A 46 9.37 -1.80 -11.62
C GLY A 46 9.57 -0.29 -11.66
N SER A 47 9.03 0.46 -10.66
CA SER A 47 9.27 1.90 -10.53
C SER A 47 10.43 2.27 -9.59
N ASN A 48 10.92 1.33 -8.77
CA ASN A 48 11.83 1.61 -7.66
C ASN A 48 13.11 0.79 -7.80
N MET A 49 13.92 1.08 -8.83
CA MET A 49 15.23 0.44 -8.99
C MET A 49 16.17 0.88 -7.86
N ALA A 50 17.02 -0.04 -7.41
CA ALA A 50 18.09 0.22 -6.47
C ALA A 50 19.44 0.20 -7.15
N MET A 51 20.34 1.09 -6.76
CA MET A 51 21.71 1.12 -7.25
C MET A 51 22.69 0.94 -6.08
N GLU A 52 23.57 -0.02 -6.22
CA GLU A 52 24.65 -0.26 -5.27
C GLU A 52 25.86 0.66 -5.54
N PHE A 53 26.74 0.77 -4.55
CA PHE A 53 27.91 1.66 -4.59
C PHE A 53 28.90 1.35 -5.74
N ASN A 54 28.91 0.11 -6.25
CA ASN A 54 29.74 -0.31 -7.39
C ASN A 54 29.12 0.06 -8.75
N GLY A 55 27.92 0.66 -8.75
CA GLY A 55 27.19 1.03 -9.95
C GLY A 55 26.27 -0.05 -10.50
N ASP A 56 26.16 -1.20 -9.86
CA ASP A 56 25.19 -2.23 -10.22
C ASP A 56 23.78 -1.77 -9.88
N VAL A 57 22.83 -2.03 -10.79
CA VAL A 57 21.45 -1.62 -10.68
C VAL A 57 20.55 -2.85 -10.63
N TYR A 58 19.71 -2.91 -9.61
CA TYR A 58 18.76 -3.97 -9.36
C TYR A 58 17.33 -3.51 -9.64
N ALA A 59 16.44 -4.45 -9.94
CA ALA A 59 15.06 -4.17 -10.31
C ALA A 59 14.24 -3.50 -9.20
N CYS A 60 14.61 -3.70 -7.94
CA CYS A 60 13.94 -3.15 -6.76
C CYS A 60 14.89 -3.20 -5.55
N ASP A 61 14.70 -2.29 -4.60
CA ASP A 61 15.41 -2.25 -3.32
C ASP A 61 15.15 -3.48 -2.43
N HIS A 62 13.99 -4.12 -2.56
CA HIS A 62 13.68 -5.39 -1.89
C HIS A 62 14.34 -6.61 -2.58
N TRP A 63 14.87 -6.45 -3.79
CA TRP A 63 15.40 -7.53 -4.62
C TRP A 63 16.83 -7.23 -5.08
N VAL A 64 17.70 -6.84 -4.15
CA VAL A 64 19.14 -6.67 -4.37
C VAL A 64 19.78 -8.05 -4.35
N GLU A 65 19.51 -8.84 -5.39
CA GLU A 65 19.91 -10.25 -5.53
C GLU A 65 20.37 -10.50 -6.97
N PRO A 66 21.32 -11.44 -7.20
CA PRO A 66 21.89 -11.68 -8.55
C PRO A 66 20.83 -11.93 -9.62
N ASP A 67 19.74 -12.62 -9.28
CA ASP A 67 18.65 -12.92 -10.21
C ASP A 67 17.93 -11.68 -10.72
N TRP A 68 18.00 -10.57 -9.97
CA TRP A 68 17.36 -9.31 -10.32
C TRP A 68 18.33 -8.18 -10.61
N LEU A 69 19.59 -8.50 -10.85
CA LEU A 69 20.56 -7.55 -11.41
C LEU A 69 20.12 -7.16 -12.82
N VAL A 70 19.88 -5.89 -13.05
CA VAL A 70 19.45 -5.31 -14.32
C VAL A 70 20.65 -4.96 -15.20
N GLY A 71 21.74 -4.52 -14.59
CA GLY A 71 22.98 -4.13 -15.26
C GLY A 71 23.77 -3.14 -14.42
N SER A 72 24.67 -2.38 -15.07
CA SER A 72 25.50 -1.38 -14.38
C SER A 72 25.48 -0.05 -15.12
N ILE A 73 25.49 1.06 -14.37
CA ILE A 73 25.59 2.42 -14.93
C ILE A 73 26.92 2.68 -15.64
N SER A 74 27.93 1.83 -15.43
CA SER A 74 29.20 1.88 -16.16
C SER A 74 29.08 1.42 -17.62
N SER A 75 28.03 0.64 -17.94
CA SER A 75 27.84 0.02 -19.26
C SER A 75 26.57 0.48 -19.99
N ALA A 76 25.59 1.03 -19.30
CA ALA A 76 24.33 1.48 -19.88
C ALA A 76 23.75 2.67 -19.10
N SER A 77 22.99 3.53 -19.78
CA SER A 77 22.27 4.62 -19.12
C SER A 77 21.11 4.07 -18.26
N PHE A 78 20.73 4.82 -17.24
CA PHE A 78 19.61 4.46 -16.37
C PHE A 78 18.30 4.22 -17.14
N ALA A 79 18.05 5.04 -18.17
CA ALA A 79 16.88 4.87 -19.06
C ALA A 79 16.90 3.54 -19.84
N GLN A 80 18.09 3.11 -20.31
CA GLN A 80 18.23 1.82 -20.98
C GLN A 80 18.01 0.67 -20.00
N LEU A 81 18.56 0.76 -18.79
CA LEU A 81 18.34 -0.22 -17.73
C LEU A 81 16.86 -0.31 -17.37
N ALA A 82 16.19 0.81 -17.15
CA ALA A 82 14.76 0.89 -16.83
C ALA A 82 13.85 0.28 -17.91
N SER A 83 14.25 0.37 -19.17
CA SER A 83 13.48 -0.18 -20.30
C SER A 83 13.88 -1.60 -20.72
N SER A 84 14.76 -2.26 -19.96
CA SER A 84 15.29 -3.59 -20.25
C SER A 84 14.23 -4.70 -20.19
N ASN A 85 14.53 -5.86 -20.80
CA ASN A 85 13.71 -7.06 -20.66
C ASN A 85 13.59 -7.50 -19.20
N LYS A 86 14.69 -7.41 -18.45
CA LYS A 86 14.75 -7.76 -17.04
C LYS A 86 13.73 -6.98 -16.22
N MET A 87 13.62 -5.68 -16.45
CA MET A 87 12.62 -4.83 -15.77
C MET A 87 11.19 -5.19 -16.18
N ARG A 88 10.96 -5.53 -17.46
CA ARG A 88 9.65 -6.02 -17.92
C ARG A 88 9.24 -7.34 -17.26
N ASP A 89 10.19 -8.26 -17.12
CA ASP A 89 9.94 -9.55 -16.46
C ASP A 89 9.69 -9.35 -14.96
N PHE A 90 10.43 -8.45 -14.30
CA PHE A 90 10.18 -8.07 -12.92
C PHE A 90 8.79 -7.46 -12.71
N ALA A 91 8.35 -6.59 -13.63
CA ALA A 91 7.04 -5.96 -13.54
C ALA A 91 5.88 -6.98 -13.57
N ARG A 92 6.08 -8.14 -14.22
CA ARG A 92 5.08 -9.23 -14.33
C ARG A 92 4.88 -10.00 -13.01
N LEU A 93 5.80 -9.91 -12.06
CA LEU A 93 5.66 -10.58 -10.76
C LEU A 93 4.43 -10.08 -9.99
N LYS A 94 4.11 -8.79 -10.12
CA LYS A 94 3.02 -8.18 -9.35
C LYS A 94 1.63 -8.67 -9.79
N PRO A 95 1.27 -8.66 -11.08
CA PRO A 95 -0.03 -9.13 -11.57
C PRO A 95 -0.18 -10.65 -11.55
N ASP A 96 0.87 -11.41 -11.28
CA ASP A 96 0.80 -12.88 -11.11
C ASP A 96 0.18 -13.18 -9.74
N LEU A 97 -1.15 -13.26 -9.72
CA LEU A 97 -1.97 -13.40 -8.52
C LEU A 97 -2.67 -14.76 -8.52
N ASP A 98 -2.81 -15.34 -7.33
CA ASP A 98 -3.66 -16.52 -7.12
C ASP A 98 -5.17 -16.18 -7.25
N GLU A 99 -6.02 -17.21 -7.26
CA GLU A 99 -7.47 -17.05 -7.42
C GLU A 99 -8.09 -16.29 -6.24
N GLU A 100 -7.62 -16.53 -5.01
CA GLU A 100 -8.12 -15.84 -3.81
C GLU A 100 -7.85 -14.33 -3.90
N CYS A 101 -6.65 -13.93 -4.32
CA CYS A 101 -6.32 -12.54 -4.55
C CYS A 101 -7.19 -11.91 -5.65
N ARG A 102 -7.40 -12.61 -6.76
CA ARG A 102 -8.23 -12.10 -7.88
C ARG A 102 -9.68 -11.89 -7.49
N ALA A 103 -10.22 -12.71 -6.58
CA ALA A 103 -11.59 -12.60 -6.06
C ALA A 103 -11.72 -11.64 -4.86
N CYS A 104 -10.61 -11.11 -4.33
CA CYS A 104 -10.61 -10.33 -3.09
C CYS A 104 -11.29 -8.95 -3.27
N PRO A 105 -12.21 -8.55 -2.37
CA PRO A 105 -12.86 -7.22 -2.44
C PRO A 105 -11.87 -6.06 -2.28
N HIS A 106 -10.70 -6.31 -1.67
CA HIS A 106 -9.64 -5.32 -1.47
C HIS A 106 -8.54 -5.36 -2.55
N LEU A 107 -8.76 -6.10 -3.65
CA LEU A 107 -7.75 -6.25 -4.71
C LEU A 107 -7.17 -4.89 -5.16
N ARG A 108 -8.02 -3.90 -5.37
CA ARG A 108 -7.61 -2.56 -5.85
C ARG A 108 -6.73 -1.78 -4.87
N LEU A 109 -6.78 -2.14 -3.58
CA LEU A 109 -5.94 -1.53 -2.55
C LEU A 109 -4.63 -2.29 -2.33
N CYS A 110 -4.64 -3.60 -2.58
CA CYS A 110 -3.57 -4.50 -2.18
C CYS A 110 -2.72 -5.02 -3.35
N TRP A 111 -3.38 -5.41 -4.46
CA TRP A 111 -2.72 -6.10 -5.59
C TRP A 111 -1.83 -7.27 -5.16
N GLY A 112 -2.26 -7.98 -4.09
CA GLY A 112 -1.52 -9.09 -3.50
C GLY A 112 -0.28 -8.68 -2.71
N GLY A 113 -0.13 -7.41 -2.35
CA GLY A 113 1.03 -6.89 -1.63
C GLY A 113 2.34 -6.97 -2.41
N CYS A 114 3.48 -6.87 -1.73
CA CYS A 114 4.79 -7.07 -2.36
C CYS A 114 4.96 -8.53 -2.80
N PRO A 115 5.42 -8.82 -4.03
CA PRO A 115 5.74 -10.20 -4.46
C PRO A 115 6.80 -10.87 -3.56
N LYS A 116 7.70 -10.12 -2.94
CA LYS A 116 8.69 -10.62 -1.99
C LYS A 116 8.05 -11.35 -0.80
N ASP A 117 6.86 -10.93 -0.40
CA ASP A 117 6.13 -11.48 0.74
C ASP A 117 5.18 -12.63 0.38
N ARG A 118 5.14 -13.03 -0.91
CA ARG A 118 4.27 -14.11 -1.42
C ARG A 118 4.95 -15.46 -1.32
N PHE A 119 5.07 -15.98 -0.13
CA PHE A 119 5.69 -17.30 0.12
C PHE A 119 4.78 -18.31 0.82
N VAL A 120 3.54 -17.92 1.14
CA VAL A 120 2.54 -18.84 1.71
C VAL A 120 1.86 -19.60 0.58
N ARG A 121 1.97 -20.93 0.58
CA ARG A 121 1.29 -21.76 -0.43
C ARG A 121 -0.20 -21.83 -0.13
N ARG A 122 -1.03 -21.37 -1.07
CA ARG A 122 -2.50 -21.49 -1.05
C ARG A 122 -3.00 -21.83 -2.46
N GLY A 123 -3.79 -22.90 -2.57
CA GLY A 123 -4.38 -23.31 -3.86
C GLY A 123 -3.33 -23.42 -4.98
N ASP A 124 -3.54 -22.66 -6.05
CA ASP A 124 -2.74 -22.65 -7.28
C ASP A 124 -1.49 -21.77 -7.23
N GLY A 125 -1.32 -20.98 -6.16
CA GLY A 125 -0.26 -19.97 -6.14
C GLY A 125 0.44 -19.73 -4.81
N ALA A 126 1.21 -18.65 -4.82
CA ALA A 126 1.91 -18.11 -3.66
C ALA A 126 1.19 -16.85 -3.16
N HIS A 127 0.75 -16.88 -1.92
CA HIS A 127 -0.03 -15.86 -1.26
C HIS A 127 0.84 -15.01 -0.34
N ASN A 128 0.49 -13.73 -0.20
CA ASN A 128 1.20 -12.82 0.69
C ASN A 128 0.97 -13.22 2.15
N TYR A 129 2.04 -13.38 2.90
CA TYR A 129 1.94 -13.83 4.28
C TYR A 129 1.31 -12.77 5.21
N LEU A 130 1.31 -11.50 4.83
CA LEU A 130 0.67 -10.39 5.55
C LEU A 130 -0.81 -10.19 5.19
N CYS A 131 -1.37 -11.02 4.29
CA CYS A 131 -2.71 -10.85 3.71
C CYS A 131 -3.79 -10.65 4.76
N GLU A 132 -3.85 -11.52 5.78
CA GLU A 132 -4.86 -11.41 6.85
C GLU A 132 -4.76 -10.08 7.61
N GLY A 133 -3.53 -9.56 7.79
CA GLY A 133 -3.29 -8.27 8.41
C GLY A 133 -3.75 -7.11 7.54
N TYR A 134 -3.48 -7.16 6.25
CA TYR A 134 -3.95 -6.15 5.30
C TYR A 134 -5.47 -6.13 5.18
N ARG A 135 -6.10 -7.31 5.10
CA ARG A 135 -7.56 -7.41 5.05
C ARG A 135 -8.20 -6.78 6.27
N ALA A 136 -7.75 -7.15 7.46
CA ALA A 136 -8.25 -6.58 8.71
C ALA A 136 -8.10 -5.05 8.73
N PHE A 137 -6.95 -4.54 8.30
CA PHE A 137 -6.72 -3.10 8.20
C PHE A 137 -7.66 -2.42 7.19
N TYR A 138 -7.78 -2.95 5.97
CA TYR A 138 -8.65 -2.34 4.96
C TYR A 138 -10.13 -2.38 5.36
N GLU A 139 -10.59 -3.48 5.95
CA GLU A 139 -11.96 -3.58 6.47
C GLU A 139 -12.22 -2.54 7.57
N HIS A 140 -11.27 -2.39 8.48
CA HIS A 140 -11.35 -1.44 9.59
C HIS A 140 -11.26 0.03 9.14
N ALA A 141 -10.25 0.37 8.32
CA ALA A 141 -9.96 1.76 7.96
C ALA A 141 -10.87 2.33 6.85
N THR A 142 -11.42 1.48 5.96
CA THR A 142 -12.16 1.91 4.78
C THR A 142 -13.32 2.88 5.07
N PRO A 143 -14.15 2.70 6.11
CA PRO A 143 -15.24 3.64 6.39
C PRO A 143 -14.73 5.07 6.62
N ALA A 144 -13.74 5.25 7.48
CA ALA A 144 -13.18 6.56 7.78
C ALA A 144 -12.41 7.15 6.58
N LEU A 145 -11.63 6.34 5.87
CA LEU A 145 -10.92 6.79 4.66
C LEU A 145 -11.89 7.25 3.57
N ARG A 146 -13.04 6.58 3.39
CA ARG A 146 -14.08 7.04 2.46
C ARG A 146 -14.68 8.37 2.89
N ALA A 147 -14.95 8.54 4.18
CA ALA A 147 -15.46 9.81 4.72
C ALA A 147 -14.47 10.96 4.51
N MET A 148 -13.17 10.73 4.74
CA MET A 148 -12.12 11.71 4.41
C MET A 148 -12.11 12.04 2.91
N GLY A 149 -12.23 11.04 2.05
CA GLY A 149 -12.31 11.26 0.61
C GLY A 149 -13.52 12.10 0.20
N MET A 150 -14.68 11.94 0.85
CA MET A 150 -15.85 12.79 0.62
C MET A 150 -15.61 14.23 1.07
N LEU A 151 -14.91 14.45 2.19
CA LEU A 151 -14.50 15.78 2.65
C LEU A 151 -13.59 16.45 1.63
N ILE A 152 -12.54 15.76 1.18
CA ILE A 152 -11.61 16.26 0.16
C ILE A 152 -12.34 16.61 -1.14
N ALA A 153 -13.24 15.75 -1.60
CA ALA A 153 -14.04 16.00 -2.80
C ALA A 153 -14.99 17.21 -2.66
N ALA A 154 -15.34 17.57 -1.44
CA ALA A 154 -16.12 18.76 -1.09
C ALA A 154 -15.25 20.01 -0.79
N ASP A 155 -13.97 19.97 -1.16
CA ASP A 155 -12.98 21.03 -0.90
C ASP A 155 -12.82 21.35 0.61
N ARG A 156 -12.93 20.31 1.44
CA ARG A 156 -12.73 20.36 2.89
C ARG A 156 -11.50 19.58 3.31
N PRO A 157 -10.79 19.99 4.37
CA PRO A 157 -9.63 19.24 4.86
C PRO A 157 -10.07 17.87 5.42
N ALA A 158 -9.24 16.85 5.20
CA ALA A 158 -9.48 15.52 5.78
C ALA A 158 -9.54 15.52 7.30
N SER A 159 -8.84 16.46 7.93
CA SER A 159 -8.83 16.67 9.40
C SER A 159 -10.19 17.01 10.00
N ASP A 160 -11.15 17.49 9.20
CA ASP A 160 -12.51 17.70 9.68
C ASP A 160 -13.18 16.41 10.18
N ILE A 161 -12.66 15.24 9.81
CA ILE A 161 -13.12 13.94 10.31
C ILE A 161 -12.98 13.79 11.82
N MET A 162 -12.05 14.52 12.44
CA MET A 162 -11.82 14.49 13.88
C MET A 162 -12.91 15.23 14.68
N ASP A 163 -13.74 16.05 14.00
CA ASP A 163 -14.92 16.64 14.64
C ASP A 163 -16.02 15.57 14.78
N PRO A 164 -16.48 15.27 16.01
CA PRO A 164 -17.52 14.27 16.23
C PRO A 164 -18.83 14.55 15.49
N ALA A 165 -19.21 15.83 15.30
CA ALA A 165 -20.41 16.18 14.56
C ALA A 165 -20.27 15.87 13.06
N VAL A 166 -19.09 16.10 12.50
CA VAL A 166 -18.77 15.78 11.11
C VAL A 166 -18.71 14.27 10.90
N SER A 167 -17.96 13.55 11.72
CA SER A 167 -17.82 12.08 11.61
C SER A 167 -19.18 11.39 11.74
N THR A 168 -20.02 11.80 12.67
CA THR A 168 -21.39 11.30 12.84
C THR A 168 -22.25 11.58 11.61
N SER A 169 -22.16 12.79 11.04
CA SER A 169 -22.92 13.16 9.84
C SER A 169 -22.53 12.35 8.60
N LEU A 170 -21.29 11.82 8.59
CA LEU A 170 -20.76 10.96 7.53
C LEU A 170 -20.98 9.46 7.80
N GLY A 171 -21.76 9.13 8.84
CA GLY A 171 -22.16 7.75 9.17
C GLY A 171 -21.10 6.95 9.94
N LEU A 172 -20.10 7.61 10.50
CA LEU A 172 -19.15 6.96 11.41
C LEU A 172 -19.78 6.92 12.79
N SER A 173 -20.11 5.73 13.29
CA SER A 173 -20.59 5.53 14.65
C SER A 173 -19.44 5.71 15.64
N GLU A 174 -19.77 6.06 16.91
CA GLU A 174 -18.82 6.27 18.03
C GLU A 174 -17.90 5.04 18.33
N ALA A 175 -18.06 3.94 17.64
CA ALA A 175 -17.23 2.72 17.77
C ALA A 175 -15.75 2.92 17.42
N THR A 176 -15.37 4.05 16.80
CA THR A 176 -13.98 4.41 16.50
C THR A 176 -13.36 5.33 17.57
N SER A 177 -14.12 5.67 18.60
CA SER A 177 -13.65 6.48 19.73
C SER A 177 -13.07 5.57 20.81
N LEU A 178 -11.82 5.19 20.70
CA LEU A 178 -11.04 4.79 21.86
C LEU A 178 -10.86 6.03 22.74
N ARG A 179 -11.84 6.31 23.58
CA ARG A 179 -11.63 7.24 24.69
C ARG A 179 -10.66 6.57 25.64
N ASN A 180 -9.50 7.21 25.79
CA ASN A 180 -8.62 6.99 26.93
C ASN A 180 -9.45 7.04 28.22
N ASP A 181 -9.69 5.88 28.83
CA ASP A 181 -9.89 5.83 30.27
C ASP A 181 -8.51 5.88 30.93
N PRO A 182 -8.32 6.71 31.97
CA PRO A 182 -7.04 7.01 32.57
C PRO A 182 -6.38 5.82 33.27
#